data_fb25e56b3887a67e03a4f18f2be33ea3
#
_entry.id   fb25e56b3887a67e03a4f18f2be33ea3
#
_cell.length_a   1.000
_cell.length_b   1.000
_cell.length_c   1.000
_cell.angle_alpha   90.00
_cell.angle_beta   90.00
_cell.angle_gamma   90.00
#
_symmetry.space_group_name_H-M   'P 1'
#
loop_
_entity.id
_entity.type
_entity.pdbx_description
1 polymer ?
#
loop_
_entity_poly.entity_id
_entity_poly.type
_entity_poly.pdbx_seq_one_letter_code
_entity_poly.pdbx_strand_id
1 'polypeptide(L)'
;MSALYSAKNIGSKAWIGQVMAKSSGAVGRFRLDDALAFLETYPFSRVGAERVTAEAACGRWLRSDVVAPGSLPRFDCAAMDGFALRSADAPEGRAVSLHVSQVIMAGRLGQPVAAGEAARIFTGAAMPPGADCVVMQEDAELRGTEVTLCRKPGVRRHIRPVGEDVRRDELILSAGHRLGPGELALLAALDVATVQVSRAPKVALISTGDELAAP
;
A
#
# COMPACT_ATOMS: atom_id res chain seq x y z
N MET A 1 -39.21 23.49 15.39
CA MET A 1 -39.76 22.40 14.55
C MET A 1 -39.13 21.10 14.99
N SER A 2 -39.87 20.33 15.76
CA SER A 2 -39.43 19.07 16.37
C SER A 2 -39.39 17.97 15.34
N ALA A 3 -38.18 17.51 14.97
CA ALA A 3 -38.00 16.32 14.14
C ALA A 3 -38.06 15.09 15.07
N LEU A 4 -39.26 14.56 15.27
CA LEU A 4 -39.44 13.23 15.83
C LEU A 4 -38.89 12.19 14.87
N TYR A 5 -37.64 11.75 15.09
CA TYR A 5 -37.04 10.63 14.37
C TYR A 5 -37.75 9.35 14.86
N SER A 6 -38.59 8.78 14.00
CA SER A 6 -39.30 7.53 14.23
C SER A 6 -38.31 6.38 14.44
N ALA A 7 -38.24 5.84 15.62
CA ALA A 7 -37.44 4.67 16.04
C ALA A 7 -37.91 3.33 15.40
N LYS A 8 -38.40 3.34 14.14
CA LYS A 8 -39.04 2.17 13.51
C LYS A 8 -38.10 1.12 12.92
N ASN A 9 -36.77 1.32 13.01
CA ASN A 9 -35.83 0.37 12.38
C ASN A 9 -34.63 -0.05 13.26
N ILE A 10 -34.74 0.07 14.54
CA ILE A 10 -33.77 -0.57 15.45
C ILE A 10 -34.42 -1.89 15.89
N GLY A 11 -33.79 -3.03 15.61
CA GLY A 11 -34.20 -4.35 16.11
C GLY A 11 -34.16 -4.50 17.63
N SER A 12 -34.49 -3.42 18.33
CA SER A 12 -34.29 -3.17 19.75
C SER A 12 -35.43 -3.62 20.67
N LYS A 13 -36.62 -3.90 20.12
CA LYS A 13 -37.71 -4.40 21.00
C LYS A 13 -37.40 -5.78 21.57
N ALA A 14 -36.71 -6.64 20.81
CA ALA A 14 -36.29 -7.94 21.33
C ALA A 14 -35.14 -7.81 22.33
N TRP A 15 -34.24 -6.84 22.12
CA TRP A 15 -33.07 -6.60 22.96
C TRP A 15 -33.47 -6.04 24.35
N ILE A 16 -34.27 -4.96 24.35
CA ILE A 16 -34.82 -4.39 25.61
C ILE A 16 -35.66 -5.44 26.33
N GLY A 17 -36.45 -6.22 25.61
CA GLY A 17 -37.25 -7.32 26.17
C GLY A 17 -36.40 -8.44 26.81
N GLN A 18 -35.26 -8.81 26.22
CA GLN A 18 -34.38 -9.83 26.79
C GLN A 18 -33.57 -9.34 28.00
N VAL A 19 -33.13 -8.09 27.99
CA VAL A 19 -32.47 -7.46 29.14
C VAL A 19 -33.46 -7.27 30.27
N MET A 20 -34.70 -6.85 29.98
CA MET A 20 -35.77 -6.69 30.98
C MET A 20 -36.36 -8.02 31.49
N ALA A 21 -36.45 -9.05 30.66
CA ALA A 21 -36.96 -10.37 31.07
C ALA A 21 -36.03 -11.12 32.04
N LYS A 22 -34.74 -10.85 32.02
CA LYS A 22 -33.75 -11.36 33.00
C LYS A 22 -33.79 -10.58 34.33
N SER A 23 -34.39 -9.39 34.34
CA SER A 23 -34.52 -8.53 35.55
C SER A 23 -35.88 -8.62 36.27
N SER A 24 -36.77 -9.53 35.84
CA SER A 24 -38.14 -9.65 36.42
C SER A 24 -38.21 -10.35 37.77
N GLY A 25 -37.10 -10.45 38.49
CA GLY A 25 -37.09 -10.95 39.88
C GLY A 25 -36.26 -10.02 40.76
N ALA A 26 -36.93 -9.03 41.38
CA ALA A 26 -36.38 -7.94 42.22
C ALA A 26 -35.59 -6.90 41.40
N VAL A 27 -35.73 -5.62 41.77
CA VAL A 27 -34.95 -4.48 41.19
C VAL A 27 -33.45 -4.68 41.47
N GLY A 28 -32.86 -5.66 40.79
CA GLY A 28 -31.47 -6.00 40.89
C GLY A 28 -30.66 -5.01 40.05
N ARG A 29 -29.75 -4.27 40.68
CA ARG A 29 -28.76 -3.47 39.99
C ARG A 29 -27.96 -4.39 39.04
N PHE A 30 -28.00 -4.14 37.75
CA PHE A 30 -27.20 -4.82 36.76
C PHE A 30 -25.73 -4.46 37.04
N ARG A 31 -24.91 -5.43 37.40
CA ARG A 31 -23.49 -5.16 37.68
C ARG A 31 -22.74 -4.87 36.38
N LEU A 32 -21.72 -4.06 36.45
CA LEU A 32 -20.90 -3.74 35.29
C LEU A 32 -20.33 -5.02 34.64
N ASP A 33 -19.86 -5.96 35.47
CA ASP A 33 -19.29 -7.22 34.98
C ASP A 33 -20.28 -8.05 34.17
N ASP A 34 -21.57 -8.08 34.62
CA ASP A 34 -22.64 -8.77 33.90
C ASP A 34 -22.97 -8.10 32.57
N ALA A 35 -22.87 -6.77 32.51
CA ALA A 35 -23.05 -6.01 31.28
C ALA A 35 -21.92 -6.26 30.27
N LEU A 36 -20.67 -6.27 30.74
CA LEU A 36 -19.50 -6.55 29.89
C LEU A 36 -19.56 -7.98 29.36
N ALA A 37 -19.82 -8.98 30.22
CA ALA A 37 -19.96 -10.37 29.78
C ALA A 37 -21.08 -10.57 28.76
N PHE A 38 -22.20 -9.82 28.93
CA PHE A 38 -23.28 -9.82 27.95
C PHE A 38 -22.83 -9.24 26.60
N LEU A 39 -22.13 -8.10 26.61
CA LEU A 39 -21.63 -7.47 25.38
C LEU A 39 -20.64 -8.37 24.65
N GLU A 40 -19.76 -9.08 25.36
CA GLU A 40 -18.80 -10.01 24.78
C GLU A 40 -19.46 -11.20 24.06
N THR A 41 -20.59 -11.65 24.57
CA THR A 41 -21.31 -12.82 24.04
C THR A 41 -22.45 -12.46 23.10
N TYR A 42 -22.80 -11.18 22.98
CA TYR A 42 -23.93 -10.74 22.16
C TYR A 42 -23.60 -10.85 20.66
N PRO A 43 -24.44 -11.50 19.85
CA PRO A 43 -24.21 -11.64 18.42
C PRO A 43 -24.51 -10.34 17.66
N PHE A 44 -23.62 -9.36 17.75
CA PHE A 44 -23.77 -8.11 17.00
C PHE A 44 -23.82 -8.36 15.50
N SER A 45 -24.80 -7.77 14.83
CA SER A 45 -24.84 -7.76 13.38
C SER A 45 -23.66 -6.98 12.82
N ARG A 46 -22.94 -7.58 11.89
CA ARG A 46 -21.85 -6.88 11.19
C ARG A 46 -22.43 -5.79 10.30
N VAL A 47 -21.83 -4.62 10.32
CA VAL A 47 -22.16 -3.55 9.37
C VAL A 47 -21.91 -4.02 7.94
N GLY A 48 -22.70 -3.54 6.98
CA GLY A 48 -22.53 -3.87 5.57
C GLY A 48 -21.21 -3.37 5.02
N ALA A 49 -20.88 -3.80 3.79
CA ALA A 49 -19.75 -3.31 3.03
C ALA A 49 -20.17 -2.17 2.09
N GLU A 50 -19.22 -1.34 1.75
CA GLU A 50 -19.33 -0.34 0.68
C GLU A 50 -18.00 -0.21 -0.06
N ARG A 51 -18.08 0.19 -1.34
CA ARG A 51 -16.89 0.47 -2.15
C ARG A 51 -16.61 1.97 -2.06
N VAL A 52 -15.37 2.31 -1.76
CA VAL A 52 -14.90 3.70 -1.69
C VAL A 52 -13.61 3.86 -2.48
N THR A 53 -13.27 5.10 -2.85
CA THR A 53 -11.94 5.37 -3.43
C THR A 53 -10.85 5.15 -2.39
N ALA A 54 -9.62 4.88 -2.84
CA ALA A 54 -8.49 4.69 -1.93
C ALA A 54 -8.31 5.91 -1.01
N GLU A 55 -8.42 7.14 -1.54
CA GLU A 55 -8.30 8.37 -0.75
C GLU A 55 -9.35 8.47 0.38
N ALA A 56 -10.59 8.04 0.10
CA ALA A 56 -11.68 8.08 1.08
C ALA A 56 -11.64 6.91 2.08
N ALA A 57 -10.69 5.98 1.91
CA ALA A 57 -10.59 4.77 2.73
C ALA A 57 -9.78 4.95 4.02
N CYS A 58 -9.16 6.12 4.25
CA CYS A 58 -8.36 6.38 5.44
C CYS A 58 -9.17 6.15 6.73
N GLY A 59 -8.61 5.37 7.67
CA GLY A 59 -9.25 5.03 8.93
C GLY A 59 -10.35 3.96 8.85
N ARG A 60 -10.70 3.49 7.63
CA ARG A 60 -11.72 2.46 7.40
C ARG A 60 -11.14 1.05 7.53
N TRP A 61 -12.00 0.07 7.73
CA TRP A 61 -11.64 -1.34 7.87
C TRP A 61 -11.95 -2.10 6.58
N LEU A 62 -10.98 -2.81 6.02
CA LEU A 62 -11.15 -3.64 4.83
C LEU A 62 -12.17 -4.76 5.06
N ARG A 63 -12.99 -5.04 4.04
CA ARG A 63 -13.96 -6.14 4.02
C ARG A 63 -13.58 -7.28 3.10
N SER A 64 -12.62 -7.06 2.23
CA SER A 64 -12.05 -8.08 1.36
C SER A 64 -10.54 -7.91 1.28
N ASP A 65 -9.86 -9.00 1.00
CA ASP A 65 -8.43 -8.99 0.71
C ASP A 65 -8.14 -8.10 -0.50
N VAL A 66 -6.96 -7.48 -0.49
CA VAL A 66 -6.42 -6.73 -1.62
C VAL A 66 -5.19 -7.47 -2.13
N VAL A 67 -5.26 -7.87 -3.39
CA VAL A 67 -4.18 -8.53 -4.11
C VAL A 67 -3.53 -7.54 -5.06
N ALA A 68 -2.22 -7.59 -5.19
CA ALA A 68 -1.46 -6.68 -6.05
C ALA A 68 -1.81 -6.88 -7.53
N PRO A 69 -2.35 -5.87 -8.23
CA PRO A 69 -2.69 -5.99 -9.66
C PRO A 69 -1.47 -5.99 -10.57
N GLY A 70 -0.31 -5.63 -10.04
CA GLY A 70 0.96 -5.56 -10.73
C GLY A 70 2.13 -5.64 -9.76
N SER A 71 3.34 -5.69 -10.31
CA SER A 71 4.58 -5.73 -9.53
C SER A 71 5.13 -4.35 -9.22
N LEU A 72 5.90 -4.22 -8.12
CA LEU A 72 6.73 -3.06 -7.79
C LEU A 72 8.18 -3.51 -7.56
N PRO A 73 9.18 -2.92 -8.22
CA PRO A 73 9.04 -2.08 -9.41
C PRO A 73 8.32 -2.83 -10.54
N ARG A 74 7.75 -2.08 -11.51
CA ARG A 74 7.02 -2.67 -12.67
C ARG A 74 7.94 -3.23 -13.75
N PHE A 75 9.21 -2.87 -13.69
CA PHE A 75 10.27 -3.26 -14.63
C PHE A 75 11.61 -3.27 -13.90
N ASP A 76 12.62 -3.94 -14.46
CA ASP A 76 14.00 -3.83 -13.99
C ASP A 76 14.45 -2.38 -14.08
N CYS A 77 14.95 -1.80 -12.99
CA CYS A 77 15.35 -0.40 -12.95
C CYS A 77 16.71 -0.22 -12.25
N ALA A 78 17.38 0.88 -12.56
CA ALA A 78 18.65 1.22 -11.92
C ALA A 78 18.45 1.50 -10.43
N ALA A 79 19.26 0.85 -9.59
CA ALA A 79 19.30 1.09 -8.17
C ALA A 79 20.15 2.31 -7.78
N MET A 80 21.03 2.76 -8.68
CA MET A 80 22.01 3.82 -8.46
C MET A 80 22.15 4.69 -9.70
N ASP A 81 22.59 5.93 -9.49
CA ASP A 81 23.00 6.81 -10.60
C ASP A 81 24.33 6.32 -11.17
N GLY A 82 24.40 6.19 -12.48
CA GLY A 82 25.60 5.64 -13.11
C GLY A 82 25.47 5.40 -14.60
N PHE A 83 26.02 4.28 -15.03
CA PHE A 83 26.09 3.89 -16.43
C PHE A 83 25.58 2.46 -16.61
N ALA A 84 24.48 2.30 -17.35
CA ALA A 84 23.97 1.00 -17.76
C ALA A 84 24.73 0.51 -18.99
N LEU A 85 25.22 -0.72 -18.94
CA LEU A 85 26.07 -1.30 -19.98
C LEU A 85 25.93 -2.83 -20.00
N ARG A 86 26.56 -3.44 -20.98
CA ARG A 86 26.73 -4.89 -21.07
C ARG A 86 27.97 -5.30 -20.27
N SER A 87 27.80 -6.14 -19.24
CA SER A 87 28.95 -6.62 -18.45
C SER A 87 30.02 -7.35 -19.28
N ALA A 88 29.61 -7.91 -20.42
CA ALA A 88 30.54 -8.54 -21.39
C ALA A 88 31.52 -7.56 -22.03
N ASP A 89 31.19 -6.27 -22.09
CA ASP A 89 32.05 -5.24 -22.72
C ASP A 89 33.12 -4.71 -21.75
N ALA A 90 33.04 -5.08 -20.45
CA ALA A 90 34.01 -4.71 -19.43
C ALA A 90 34.85 -5.92 -18.98
N PRO A 91 35.95 -6.22 -19.67
CA PRO A 91 36.80 -7.36 -19.37
C PRO A 91 37.50 -7.22 -18.01
N GLU A 92 37.79 -8.34 -17.37
CA GLU A 92 38.49 -8.38 -16.10
C GLU A 92 39.94 -7.89 -16.20
N GLY A 93 40.40 -7.14 -15.22
CA GLY A 93 41.83 -6.79 -15.05
C GLY A 93 42.31 -5.62 -15.89
N ARG A 94 41.47 -4.95 -16.67
CA ARG A 94 41.89 -3.74 -17.41
C ARG A 94 40.78 -2.69 -17.48
N ALA A 95 41.17 -1.42 -17.55
CA ALA A 95 40.23 -0.35 -17.80
C ALA A 95 39.66 -0.46 -19.22
N VAL A 96 38.40 -0.09 -19.37
CA VAL A 96 37.72 -0.04 -20.67
C VAL A 96 37.01 1.31 -20.81
N SER A 97 37.07 1.91 -22.01
CA SER A 97 36.27 3.10 -22.35
C SER A 97 35.11 2.68 -23.23
N LEU A 98 33.92 3.16 -22.91
CA LEU A 98 32.69 2.91 -23.65
C LEU A 98 32.08 4.25 -24.08
N HIS A 99 31.46 4.28 -25.24
CA HIS A 99 30.76 5.46 -25.73
C HIS A 99 29.40 5.62 -25.01
N VAL A 100 29.14 6.79 -24.43
CA VAL A 100 27.84 7.12 -23.82
C VAL A 100 26.88 7.60 -24.91
N SER A 101 26.04 6.67 -25.40
CA SER A 101 25.16 6.91 -26.55
C SER A 101 23.84 7.64 -26.16
N GLN A 102 23.45 7.63 -24.88
CA GLN A 102 22.19 8.22 -24.41
C GLN A 102 22.19 8.53 -22.93
N VAL A 103 21.21 9.34 -22.50
CA VAL A 103 20.90 9.65 -21.10
C VAL A 103 19.45 9.23 -20.80
N ILE A 104 19.27 8.39 -19.77
CA ILE A 104 17.97 7.82 -19.41
C ILE A 104 17.57 8.33 -18.02
N MET A 105 16.58 9.24 -17.98
CA MET A 105 15.98 9.74 -16.74
C MET A 105 14.87 8.81 -16.27
N ALA A 106 14.55 8.83 -14.97
CA ALA A 106 13.37 8.16 -14.44
C ALA A 106 12.09 8.62 -15.19
N GLY A 107 11.21 7.67 -15.54
CA GLY A 107 10.02 7.92 -16.34
C GLY A 107 10.26 8.00 -17.85
N ARG A 108 11.49 7.74 -18.32
CA ARG A 108 11.84 7.63 -19.75
C ARG A 108 12.32 6.22 -20.08
N LEU A 109 12.03 5.78 -21.30
CA LEU A 109 12.56 4.53 -21.85
C LEU A 109 13.80 4.83 -22.69
N GLY A 110 14.85 4.03 -22.47
CA GLY A 110 16.07 4.09 -23.28
C GLY A 110 15.95 3.26 -24.56
N GLN A 111 16.82 3.58 -25.51
CA GLN A 111 17.08 2.75 -26.72
C GLN A 111 17.99 1.57 -26.32
N PRO A 112 18.04 0.50 -27.14
CA PRO A 112 18.98 -0.59 -26.93
C PRO A 112 20.43 -0.11 -26.83
N VAL A 113 21.21 -0.68 -25.90
CA VAL A 113 22.66 -0.45 -25.75
C VAL A 113 23.39 -1.49 -26.55
N ALA A 114 24.16 -1.04 -27.54
CA ALA A 114 24.97 -1.89 -28.40
C ALA A 114 26.31 -2.28 -27.73
N ALA A 115 27.07 -3.18 -28.39
CA ALA A 115 28.43 -3.53 -27.94
C ALA A 115 29.33 -2.30 -27.98
N GLY A 116 30.12 -2.07 -26.93
CA GLY A 116 31.00 -0.90 -26.83
C GLY A 116 30.31 0.39 -26.41
N GLU A 117 29.02 0.34 -26.09
CA GLU A 117 28.23 1.48 -25.62
C GLU A 117 27.85 1.38 -24.13
N ALA A 118 27.56 2.54 -23.56
CA ALA A 118 26.92 2.69 -22.26
C ALA A 118 25.80 3.73 -22.33
N ALA A 119 24.81 3.62 -21.46
CA ALA A 119 23.80 4.63 -21.27
C ALA A 119 23.99 5.31 -19.91
N ARG A 120 24.08 6.62 -19.85
CA ARG A 120 23.96 7.35 -18.58
C ARG A 120 22.56 7.11 -18.02
N ILE A 121 22.46 6.59 -16.79
CA ILE A 121 21.20 6.19 -16.20
C ILE A 121 21.09 6.74 -14.78
N PHE A 122 19.86 7.06 -14.36
CA PHE A 122 19.56 7.56 -13.03
C PHE A 122 18.68 6.57 -12.25
N THR A 123 18.79 6.61 -10.93
CA THR A 123 18.03 5.77 -10.00
C THR A 123 16.52 5.77 -10.33
N GLY A 124 15.94 4.59 -10.42
CA GLY A 124 14.54 4.39 -10.79
C GLY A 124 14.24 4.39 -12.30
N ALA A 125 15.20 4.72 -13.14
CA ALA A 125 15.03 4.64 -14.60
C ALA A 125 15.01 3.17 -15.05
N ALA A 126 14.17 2.87 -16.05
CA ALA A 126 14.10 1.53 -16.65
C ALA A 126 15.43 1.13 -17.28
N MET A 127 15.86 -0.11 -17.05
CA MET A 127 17.03 -0.66 -17.71
C MET A 127 16.80 -0.71 -19.22
N PRO A 128 17.74 -0.16 -20.02
CA PRO A 128 17.63 -0.22 -21.48
C PRO A 128 17.86 -1.66 -21.96
N PRO A 129 17.20 -2.07 -23.05
CA PRO A 129 17.49 -3.37 -23.67
C PRO A 129 18.98 -3.53 -24.00
N GLY A 130 19.52 -4.73 -23.77
CA GLY A 130 20.93 -5.03 -24.02
C GLY A 130 21.84 -4.79 -22.81
N ALA A 131 21.54 -3.86 -21.90
CA ALA A 131 22.31 -3.68 -20.67
C ALA A 131 21.90 -4.70 -19.60
N ASP A 132 22.87 -5.23 -18.87
CA ASP A 132 22.68 -6.24 -17.82
C ASP A 132 23.29 -5.85 -16.47
N CYS A 133 23.86 -4.65 -16.35
CA CYS A 133 24.40 -4.11 -15.10
C CYS A 133 24.43 -2.58 -15.13
N VAL A 134 24.59 -1.99 -13.92
CA VAL A 134 24.86 -0.55 -13.74
C VAL A 134 26.17 -0.41 -12.98
N VAL A 135 27.06 0.44 -13.48
CA VAL A 135 28.25 0.91 -12.78
C VAL A 135 27.93 2.27 -12.17
N MET A 136 28.19 2.43 -10.86
CA MET A 136 27.96 3.70 -10.16
C MET A 136 28.84 4.80 -10.78
N GLN A 137 28.35 6.03 -10.79
CA GLN A 137 29.09 7.17 -11.31
C GLN A 137 30.41 7.41 -10.55
N GLU A 138 30.46 7.05 -9.28
CA GLU A 138 31.65 7.15 -8.40
C GLU A 138 32.75 6.14 -8.80
N ASP A 139 32.37 5.05 -9.47
CA ASP A 139 33.29 3.99 -9.93
C ASP A 139 33.68 4.15 -11.42
N ALA A 140 33.32 5.29 -12.04
CA ALA A 140 33.55 5.56 -13.46
C ALA A 140 34.02 6.99 -13.68
N GLU A 141 34.84 7.19 -14.71
CA GLU A 141 35.31 8.52 -15.13
C GLU A 141 34.70 8.91 -16.47
N LEU A 142 33.86 9.94 -16.50
CA LEU A 142 33.24 10.47 -17.72
C LEU A 142 34.08 11.63 -18.27
N ARG A 143 34.50 11.51 -19.53
CA ARG A 143 35.16 12.58 -20.29
C ARG A 143 34.45 12.79 -21.62
N GLY A 144 33.75 13.89 -21.75
CA GLY A 144 32.90 14.14 -22.91
C GLY A 144 31.82 13.08 -23.06
N THR A 145 31.87 12.29 -24.12
CA THR A 145 30.94 11.17 -24.38
C THR A 145 31.55 9.80 -24.09
N GLU A 146 32.75 9.74 -23.51
CA GLU A 146 33.43 8.48 -23.17
C GLU A 146 33.43 8.25 -21.68
N VAL A 147 32.97 7.08 -21.23
CA VAL A 147 33.05 6.64 -19.83
C VAL A 147 34.11 5.56 -19.69
N THR A 148 35.06 5.78 -18.79
CA THR A 148 36.12 4.82 -18.46
C THR A 148 35.78 4.09 -17.19
N LEU A 149 35.76 2.75 -17.23
CA LEU A 149 35.50 1.87 -16.12
C LEU A 149 36.82 1.23 -15.66
N CYS A 150 37.11 1.27 -14.37
CA CYS A 150 38.33 0.71 -13.79
C CYS A 150 38.18 -0.75 -13.34
N ARG A 151 36.96 -1.26 -13.27
CA ARG A 151 36.62 -2.61 -12.77
C ARG A 151 35.48 -3.22 -13.58
N LYS A 152 35.56 -4.55 -13.76
CA LYS A 152 34.44 -5.32 -14.35
C LYS A 152 33.25 -5.30 -13.41
N PRO A 153 32.07 -4.83 -13.82
CA PRO A 153 30.84 -4.95 -13.05
C PRO A 153 30.35 -6.40 -13.02
N GLY A 154 29.75 -6.80 -11.91
CA GLY A 154 29.02 -8.06 -11.85
C GLY A 154 27.73 -7.98 -12.65
N VAL A 155 27.31 -9.12 -13.23
CA VAL A 155 25.99 -9.24 -13.88
C VAL A 155 24.90 -8.93 -12.86
N ARG A 156 23.84 -8.22 -13.28
CA ARG A 156 22.72 -7.77 -12.44
C ARG A 156 23.08 -6.80 -11.30
N ARG A 157 24.35 -6.32 -11.26
CA ARG A 157 24.79 -5.39 -10.22
C ARG A 157 24.03 -4.04 -10.35
N HIS A 158 23.58 -3.52 -9.22
CA HIS A 158 22.83 -2.26 -9.09
C HIS A 158 21.58 -2.18 -9.96
N ILE A 159 20.94 -3.31 -10.20
CA ILE A 159 19.61 -3.41 -10.82
C ILE A 159 18.63 -3.89 -9.75
N ARG A 160 17.54 -3.15 -9.58
CA ARG A 160 16.37 -3.59 -8.85
C ARG A 160 15.47 -4.37 -9.81
N PRO A 161 15.25 -5.66 -9.56
CA PRO A 161 14.43 -6.47 -10.45
C PRO A 161 12.93 -6.12 -10.32
N VAL A 162 12.19 -6.39 -11.38
CA VAL A 162 10.74 -6.34 -11.36
C VAL A 162 10.19 -7.17 -10.19
N GLY A 163 9.29 -6.58 -9.39
CA GLY A 163 8.66 -7.28 -8.27
C GLY A 163 9.55 -7.48 -7.04
N GLU A 164 10.63 -6.72 -6.90
CA GLU A 164 11.49 -6.79 -5.71
C GLU A 164 10.74 -6.42 -4.42
N ASP A 165 9.90 -5.39 -4.47
CA ASP A 165 9.12 -4.92 -3.31
C ASP A 165 7.77 -5.66 -3.18
N VAL A 166 7.05 -5.80 -4.30
CA VAL A 166 5.72 -6.45 -4.36
C VAL A 166 5.60 -7.19 -5.70
N ARG A 167 5.18 -8.43 -5.66
CA ARG A 167 4.93 -9.23 -6.86
C ARG A 167 3.46 -9.15 -7.26
N ARG A 168 3.19 -9.24 -8.56
CA ARG A 168 1.83 -9.41 -9.06
C ARG A 168 1.16 -10.62 -8.37
N ASP A 169 -0.13 -10.49 -8.08
CA ASP A 169 -0.97 -11.49 -7.44
C ASP A 169 -0.59 -11.80 -5.97
N GLU A 170 0.32 -11.03 -5.38
CA GLU A 170 0.64 -11.12 -3.96
C GLU A 170 -0.48 -10.51 -3.11
N LEU A 171 -0.83 -11.17 -2.00
CA LEU A 171 -1.74 -10.62 -1.00
C LEU A 171 -1.03 -9.49 -0.24
N ILE A 172 -1.47 -8.25 -0.45
CA ILE A 172 -0.84 -7.06 0.14
C ILE A 172 -1.55 -6.56 1.40
N LEU A 173 -2.87 -6.71 1.47
CA LEU A 173 -3.67 -6.31 2.63
C LEU A 173 -4.80 -7.31 2.85
N SER A 174 -4.94 -7.84 4.06
CA SER A 174 -6.00 -8.78 4.42
C SER A 174 -7.29 -8.08 4.84
N ALA A 175 -8.41 -8.75 4.63
CA ALA A 175 -9.69 -8.35 5.19
C ALA A 175 -9.58 -8.17 6.72
N GLY A 176 -10.25 -7.15 7.27
CA GLY A 176 -10.15 -6.79 8.69
C GLY A 176 -8.97 -5.88 9.03
N HIS A 177 -8.12 -5.51 8.07
CA HIS A 177 -7.07 -4.52 8.26
C HIS A 177 -7.63 -3.09 8.29
N ARG A 178 -7.14 -2.25 9.17
CA ARG A 178 -7.48 -0.82 9.22
C ARG A 178 -6.54 -0.03 8.35
N LEU A 179 -7.09 0.69 7.38
CA LEU A 179 -6.30 1.47 6.43
C LEU A 179 -5.77 2.76 7.05
N GLY A 180 -4.46 2.93 7.03
CA GLY A 180 -3.76 4.15 7.40
C GLY A 180 -3.01 4.78 6.21
N PRO A 181 -2.21 5.83 6.43
CA PRO A 181 -1.48 6.50 5.36
C PRO A 181 -0.52 5.59 4.59
N GLY A 182 0.13 4.62 5.28
CA GLY A 182 1.05 3.66 4.64
C GLY A 182 0.32 2.73 3.67
N GLU A 183 -0.83 2.19 4.07
CA GLU A 183 -1.66 1.35 3.22
C GLU A 183 -2.20 2.13 2.02
N LEU A 184 -2.59 3.41 2.22
CA LEU A 184 -3.03 4.26 1.12
C LEU A 184 -1.90 4.54 0.13
N ALA A 185 -0.67 4.76 0.60
CA ALA A 185 0.50 4.92 -0.26
C ALA A 185 0.77 3.65 -1.08
N LEU A 186 0.66 2.46 -0.45
CA LEU A 186 0.81 1.17 -1.14
C LEU A 186 -0.29 0.98 -2.20
N LEU A 187 -1.55 1.25 -1.88
CA LEU A 187 -2.66 1.19 -2.82
C LEU A 187 -2.44 2.12 -4.02
N ALA A 188 -1.99 3.36 -3.75
CA ALA A 188 -1.69 4.34 -4.80
C ALA A 188 -0.51 3.89 -5.69
N ALA A 189 0.58 3.36 -5.11
CA ALA A 189 1.74 2.87 -5.86
C ALA A 189 1.37 1.69 -6.79
N LEU A 190 0.36 0.91 -6.42
CA LEU A 190 -0.15 -0.23 -7.19
C LEU A 190 -1.34 0.12 -8.10
N ASP A 191 -1.77 1.39 -8.20
CA ASP A 191 -2.95 1.86 -8.95
C ASP A 191 -4.27 1.19 -8.51
N VAL A 192 -4.39 0.83 -7.23
CA VAL A 192 -5.64 0.33 -6.66
C VAL A 192 -6.56 1.50 -6.34
N ALA A 193 -7.41 1.87 -7.28
CA ALA A 193 -8.25 3.06 -7.19
C ALA A 193 -9.39 2.94 -6.16
N THR A 194 -9.90 1.73 -5.91
CA THR A 194 -11.05 1.51 -5.01
C THR A 194 -10.87 0.26 -4.16
N VAL A 195 -11.42 0.29 -2.96
CA VAL A 195 -11.42 -0.85 -2.02
C VAL A 195 -12.79 -1.08 -1.41
N GLN A 196 -13.05 -2.30 -0.94
CA GLN A 196 -14.23 -2.62 -0.14
C GLN A 196 -13.94 -2.43 1.34
N VAL A 197 -14.72 -1.59 2.00
CA VAL A 197 -14.58 -1.29 3.43
C VAL A 197 -15.89 -1.53 4.19
N SER A 198 -15.79 -1.67 5.49
CA SER A 198 -16.97 -1.71 6.36
C SER A 198 -17.68 -0.36 6.31
N ARG A 199 -19.02 -0.36 6.24
CA ARG A 199 -19.80 0.87 6.44
C ARG A 199 -19.52 1.45 7.82
N ALA A 200 -19.54 2.77 7.91
CA ALA A 200 -19.52 3.43 9.21
C ALA A 200 -20.82 3.09 9.96
N PRO A 201 -20.76 2.64 11.23
CA PRO A 201 -21.94 2.40 12.01
C PRO A 201 -22.68 3.73 12.27
N LYS A 202 -24.00 3.68 12.29
CA LYS A 202 -24.82 4.79 12.79
C LYS A 202 -24.96 4.61 14.30
N VAL A 203 -24.47 5.57 15.05
CA VAL A 203 -24.53 5.56 16.51
C VAL A 203 -25.56 6.59 16.97
N ALA A 204 -26.52 6.16 17.80
CA ALA A 204 -27.42 7.05 18.52
C ALA A 204 -26.91 7.20 19.95
N LEU A 205 -26.67 8.42 20.39
CA LEU A 205 -26.31 8.74 21.75
C LEU A 205 -27.59 9.16 22.50
N ILE A 206 -27.92 8.48 23.59
CA ILE A 206 -29.09 8.78 24.40
C ILE A 206 -28.60 9.09 25.81
N SER A 207 -28.88 10.28 26.27
CA SER A 207 -28.65 10.68 27.66
C SER A 207 -29.99 10.68 28.40
N THR A 208 -30.02 10.14 29.63
CA THR A 208 -31.22 10.08 30.49
C THR A 208 -30.85 10.51 31.89
N GLY A 209 -31.75 11.18 32.55
CA GLY A 209 -31.61 11.65 33.95
C GLY A 209 -32.39 12.93 34.17
N ASP A 210 -32.98 13.06 35.35
CA ASP A 210 -33.80 14.24 35.75
C ASP A 210 -32.91 15.49 35.93
N GLU A 211 -31.60 15.28 36.09
CA GLU A 211 -30.58 16.34 36.17
C GLU A 211 -30.21 16.96 34.83
N LEU A 212 -30.65 16.36 33.70
CA LEU A 212 -30.28 16.84 32.36
C LEU A 212 -31.17 18.03 31.99
N ALA A 213 -30.53 19.18 31.75
CA ALA A 213 -31.17 20.36 31.18
C ALA A 213 -31.01 20.39 29.66
N ALA A 214 -32.01 20.86 28.94
CA ALA A 214 -31.86 21.19 27.54
C ALA A 214 -30.89 22.37 27.38
N PRO A 215 -30.02 22.38 26.35
CA PRO A 215 -29.09 23.48 26.07
C PRO A 215 -29.81 24.78 25.73
#